data_1dc95732499a80bfbad6c90eb90b5118
#
_entry.id   1dc95732499a80bfbad6c90eb90b5118
#
_cell.length_a   1.000
_cell.length_b   1.000
_cell.length_c   1.000
_cell.angle_alpha   90.00
_cell.angle_beta   90.00
_cell.angle_gamma   90.00
#
_symmetry.space_group_name_H-M   'P 1'
#
loop_
_entity.id
_entity.type
_entity.pdbx_description
1 polymer ?
#
loop_
_entity_poly.entity_id
_entity_poly.type
_entity_poly.pdbx_seq_one_letter_code
_entity_poly.pdbx_strand_id
1 'polypeptide(L)' 'MESAEKIRILREKTGLSRKDFSIHIGIPLRTVEDWEAGRRRPPEYVPRLIEYQLKYEELISKKQKEEQDAEEQRDYNI' A
#
# COMPACT_ATOMS: atom_id res chain seq x y z
N MET A 1 11.94 -7.80 6.92
CA MET A 1 10.90 -6.78 7.10
C MET A 1 9.60 -7.41 7.50
N GLU A 2 9.04 -6.93 8.56
CA GLU A 2 7.79 -7.48 9.03
C GLU A 2 6.62 -6.95 8.23
N SER A 3 5.66 -7.83 7.93
CA SER A 3 4.47 -7.42 7.20
C SER A 3 3.70 -6.34 7.96
N ALA A 4 3.64 -6.46 9.28
CA ALA A 4 2.95 -5.49 10.12
C ALA A 4 3.54 -4.10 9.93
N GLU A 5 4.87 -4.03 9.97
CA GLU A 5 5.56 -2.76 9.81
C GLU A 5 5.33 -2.17 8.43
N LYS A 6 5.34 -3.03 7.41
CA LYS A 6 5.16 -2.55 6.05
C LYS A 6 3.76 -1.97 5.84
N ILE A 7 2.74 -2.63 6.40
CA ILE A 7 1.37 -2.12 6.31
C ILE A 7 1.27 -0.74 6.96
N ARG A 8 1.85 -0.61 8.16
CA ARG A 8 1.80 0.65 8.88
C ARG A 8 2.50 1.76 8.10
N ILE A 9 3.67 1.45 7.55
CA ILE A 9 4.42 2.46 6.80
C ILE A 9 3.63 2.92 5.58
N LEU A 10 3.01 1.99 4.87
CA LEU A 10 2.21 2.35 3.72
C LEU A 10 1.05 3.26 4.12
N ARG A 11 0.37 2.91 5.22
CA ARG A 11 -0.73 3.75 5.70
C ARG A 11 -0.24 5.14 6.07
N GLU A 12 0.87 5.20 6.80
CA GLU A 12 1.39 6.50 7.24
C GLU A 12 1.76 7.40 6.07
N LYS A 13 2.22 6.80 4.99
CA LYS A 13 2.56 7.59 3.80
C LYS A 13 1.33 8.24 3.19
N THR A 14 0.15 7.66 3.39
CA THR A 14 -1.08 8.26 2.85
C THR A 14 -1.61 9.36 3.73
N GLY A 15 -1.21 9.38 5.00
CA GLY A 15 -1.77 10.34 5.95
C GLY A 15 -3.12 9.93 6.50
N LEU A 16 -3.60 8.74 6.14
CA LEU A 16 -4.92 8.29 6.60
C LEU A 16 -4.85 7.62 7.96
N SER A 17 -5.94 7.76 8.73
CA SER A 17 -6.09 7.01 9.95
C SER A 17 -6.30 5.53 9.60
N ARG A 18 -6.22 4.66 10.61
CA ARG A 18 -6.51 3.25 10.38
C ARG A 18 -7.91 3.06 9.87
N LYS A 19 -8.87 3.80 10.43
CA LYS A 19 -10.25 3.68 10.01
C LYS A 19 -10.43 4.09 8.56
N ASP A 20 -9.91 5.25 8.20
CA ASP A 20 -10.06 5.73 6.82
C ASP A 20 -9.32 4.83 5.86
N PHE A 21 -8.14 4.35 6.25
CA PHE A 21 -7.37 3.43 5.44
C PHE A 21 -8.15 2.14 5.20
N SER A 22 -8.77 1.61 6.26
CA SER A 22 -9.55 0.36 6.13
C SER A 22 -10.69 0.52 5.16
N ILE A 23 -11.37 1.67 5.22
CA ILE A 23 -12.48 1.95 4.31
C ILE A 23 -11.94 2.06 2.88
N HIS A 24 -10.84 2.75 2.72
CA HIS A 24 -10.30 3.00 1.38
C HIS A 24 -9.87 1.73 0.67
N ILE A 25 -9.17 0.84 1.40
CA ILE A 25 -8.68 -0.38 0.76
C ILE A 25 -9.67 -1.54 0.85
N GLY A 26 -10.80 -1.33 1.53
CA GLY A 26 -11.83 -2.36 1.60
C GLY A 26 -11.52 -3.51 2.54
N ILE A 27 -10.73 -3.27 3.56
CA ILE A 27 -10.36 -4.29 4.56
C ILE A 27 -10.98 -3.88 5.89
N PRO A 28 -11.57 -4.80 6.66
CA PRO A 28 -12.17 -4.42 7.95
C PRO A 28 -11.16 -3.76 8.86
N LEU A 29 -11.61 -2.75 9.61
CA LEU A 29 -10.75 -2.02 10.53
C LEU A 29 -10.05 -2.97 11.50
N ARG A 30 -10.78 -3.94 12.05
CA ARG A 30 -10.20 -4.88 12.99
C ARG A 30 -9.02 -5.61 12.37
N THR A 31 -9.13 -5.97 11.10
CA THR A 31 -8.06 -6.67 10.41
C THR A 31 -6.84 -5.77 10.25
N VAL A 32 -7.06 -4.51 9.89
CA VAL A 32 -5.95 -3.57 9.76
C VAL A 32 -5.26 -3.41 11.11
N GLU A 33 -6.04 -3.26 12.17
CA GLU A 33 -5.48 -3.12 13.51
C GLU A 33 -4.66 -4.34 13.91
N ASP A 34 -5.20 -5.54 13.63
CA ASP A 34 -4.49 -6.77 13.97
C ASP A 34 -3.18 -6.90 13.19
N TRP A 35 -3.22 -6.51 11.91
CA TRP A 35 -2.01 -6.56 11.11
C TRP A 35 -0.95 -5.61 11.65
N GLU A 36 -1.32 -4.38 11.96
CA GLU A 36 -0.35 -3.39 12.42
C GLU A 36 0.17 -3.73 13.82
N ALA A 37 -0.66 -4.37 14.63
CA ALA A 37 -0.26 -4.78 15.97
C ALA A 37 0.54 -6.07 15.98
N GLY A 38 0.62 -6.74 14.84
CA GLY A 38 1.36 -8.00 14.77
C GLY A 38 0.60 -9.20 15.29
N ARG A 39 -0.70 -9.04 15.58
CA ARG A 39 -1.49 -10.15 16.07
C ARG A 39 -1.86 -11.13 14.97
N ARG A 40 -1.95 -10.64 13.74
CA ARG A 40 -2.22 -11.48 12.58
C ARG A 40 -1.29 -11.04 11.48
N ARG A 41 -0.88 -11.98 10.65
CA ARG A 41 0.02 -11.68 9.55
C ARG A 41 -0.73 -11.73 8.22
N PRO A 42 -0.69 -10.67 7.44
CA PRO A 42 -1.29 -10.74 6.10
C PRO A 42 -0.44 -11.65 5.22
N PRO A 43 -1.05 -12.23 4.18
CA PRO A 43 -0.26 -12.93 3.17
C PRO A 43 0.79 -11.98 2.61
N GLU A 44 1.93 -12.54 2.19
CA GLU A 44 3.04 -11.71 1.78
C GLU A 44 2.73 -10.81 0.59
N TYR A 45 1.81 -11.22 -0.25
CA TYR A 45 1.48 -10.42 -1.42
C TYR A 45 0.60 -9.22 -1.09
N VAL A 46 -0.04 -9.21 0.08
CA VAL A 46 -0.98 -8.14 0.42
C VAL A 46 -0.30 -6.77 0.52
N PRO A 47 0.80 -6.62 1.27
CA PRO A 47 1.45 -5.30 1.31
C PRO A 47 1.85 -4.82 -0.07
N ARG A 48 2.30 -5.72 -0.93
CA ARG A 48 2.71 -5.33 -2.28
C ARG A 48 1.52 -4.85 -3.10
N LEU A 49 0.38 -5.55 -2.99
CA LEU A 49 -0.80 -5.14 -3.73
C LEU A 49 -1.33 -3.80 -3.24
N ILE A 50 -1.31 -3.60 -1.92
CA ILE A 50 -1.72 -2.33 -1.36
C ILE A 50 -0.82 -1.22 -1.87
N GLU A 51 0.48 -1.46 -1.90
CA GLU A 51 1.42 -0.47 -2.40
C GLU A 51 1.12 -0.11 -3.85
N TYR A 52 0.86 -1.11 -4.68
CA TYR A 52 0.53 -0.85 -6.08
C TYR A 52 -0.74 -0.03 -6.20
N GLN A 53 -1.76 -0.37 -5.42
CA GLN A 53 -3.01 0.38 -5.45
C GLN A 53 -2.80 1.84 -5.08
N LEU A 54 -2.05 2.07 -3.99
CA LEU A 54 -1.82 3.44 -3.53
C LEU A 54 -1.02 4.24 -4.53
N LYS A 55 -0.06 3.61 -5.19
CA LYS A 55 0.71 4.29 -6.22
C LYS A 55 -0.14 4.60 -7.44
N TYR A 56 -0.97 3.64 -7.82
CA TYR A 56 -1.86 3.84 -8.96
C TYR A 56 -2.80 5.01 -8.71
N GLU A 57 -3.29 5.13 -7.48
CA GLU A 57 -4.20 6.20 -7.09
C GLU A 57 -3.47 7.49 -6.75
N GLU A 58 -2.14 7.45 -6.78
CA GLU A 58 -1.30 8.61 -6.49
C GLU A 58 -1.46 9.10 -5.05
N LEU A 59 -1.83 8.20 -4.16
CA LEU A 59 -1.90 8.52 -2.75
C LEU A 59 -0.52 8.47 -2.08
N ILE A 60 0.45 7.81 -2.73
CA ILE A 60 1.83 7.83 -2.28
C ILE A 60 2.70 8.05 -3.50
N SER A 61 3.96 8.35 -3.25
CA SER A 61 4.86 8.72 -4.32
C SER A 61 5.12 7.57 -5.28
N LYS A 62 5.15 7.88 -6.57
CA LYS A 62 5.50 6.96 -7.63
C LYS A 62 6.88 7.23 -8.17
N LYS A 63 7.65 8.01 -7.48
CA LYS A 63 8.90 8.54 -8.01
C LYS A 63 9.85 7.49 -8.50
N GLN A 64 9.66 6.29 -8.06
CA GLN A 64 10.48 5.29 -8.66
C GLN A 64 10.21 5.18 -10.10
N LYS A 65 9.65 5.72 -10.41
CA LYS A 65 9.45 5.66 -11.66
C LYS A 65 9.71 6.58 -12.42
N GLU A 66 9.84 7.25 -12.08
CA GLU A 66 9.98 7.92 -12.70
C GLU A 66 10.70 7.99 -13.30
N GLU A 67 10.97 7.68 -13.13
CA GLU A 67 11.48 7.57 -13.79
C GLU A 67 11.41 6.90 -14.50
N GLN A 68 10.78 6.53 -14.56
CA GLN A 68 10.44 5.99 -15.37
C GLN A 68 9.79 5.98 -15.93
N ASP A 69 9.27 6.22 -15.89
CA ASP A 69 8.63 6.21 -16.68
C ASP A 69 8.66 6.14 -17.43
N ALA A 70 8.71 6.41 -17.37
CA ALA A 70 8.54 6.34 -18.27
C ALA A 70 8.62 5.59 -18.83
N GLU A 71 8.43 5.29 -18.57
CA GLU A 71 8.28 4.67 -19.19
C GLU A 71 7.88 4.08 -19.42
N GLU A 72 7.35 3.99 -19.07
CA GLU A 72 6.81 3.62 -19.47
C GLU A 72 6.48 3.42 -19.98
N GLN A 73 6.29 3.56 -19.96
CA GLN A 73 5.86 3.43 -20.67
C GLN A 73 5.93 2.95 -21.25
N ARG A 74 5.86 2.89 -21.16
CA ARG A 74 5.73 2.30 -21.85
C ARG A 74 5.60 1.61 -22.27
N ASP A 75 5.34 1.41 -22.03
CA ASP A 75 4.99 0.74 -22.50
C ASP A 75 4.72 0.10 -22.72
N TYR A 76 4.34 -0.04 -22.56
CA TYR A 76 3.93 -0.58 -22.97
C TYR A 76 3.64 -0.82 -23.55
N ASN A 77 3.48 -0.66 -23.50
CA ASN A 77 3.09 -0.88 -24.24
C ASN A 77 2.99 -1.27 -24.67
N ILE A 78 2.72 -1.23 -24.33
CA ILE A 78 2.45 -1.71 -24.86
C ILE A 78 2.36 -1.84 -25.26
#